data_f3cc86c9ba97481a2bb10321cbbfe729
#
_entry.id   f3cc86c9ba97481a2bb10321cbbfe729
#
_cell.length_a   1.000
_cell.length_b   1.000
_cell.length_c   1.000
_cell.angle_alpha   90.00
_cell.angle_beta   90.00
_cell.angle_gamma   90.00
#
_symmetry.space_group_name_H-M   'P 1'
#
loop_
_entity.id
_entity.type
_entity.pdbx_description
1 polymer ?
#
loop_
_entity_poly.entity_id
_entity_poly.type
_entity_poly.pdbx_seq_one_letter_code
_entity_poly.pdbx_strand_id
1 'polypeptide(L)'
;MCGIFVAYHKNSILEGDQIINNSIVNLHISDYFRLLVANAQLMNHRGTKDKHTITNNKILFYHNRLSINDLSLYATQPLLNNLIQIVVNGEIYNYLELYQEVKLKLPSYEFISNSDSEIIIPLYLLYGTSFIKKLKGMFSFVLYDMNQHIILAARDPFGITSLYYAIDKNRILFSSELKSLVKLSKNIKVFPPGQLFINNTFFSFYKPEWLMNVQNTPVKLPDDNLNYHLLKKNLIKSVESHIKLSDQPIGFLLSGGLDSSLVVSIAHYLKKKCYINNEIKTFTIGLEGGNDIKYAEEVANILQTNHTTYNFTFNEVIQELSNIIYFIETYDITTVRASICNYLLINKIKKDTDIKVLISGEGSDELFGGYLYFHKCPSDEEMQLELTDKLLQLHKYDCLRSHKSGLANTIEVRVPFLDIDFVNYVMNIPPKYKLINSQQPIEKYILRKAFDNNEFLPDSVLYRQKEQFSDGISNSENNLIDKLKNYAEEQISDAEFINRETLYPINTPISKEHMLYRKIFEEKFNNDPNTIETVDHN
;
A
#
# COMPACT_ATOMS: atom_id res chain seq x y z
N MET A 1 1.31 8.86 5.27
CA MET A 1 1.89 7.58 5.78
C MET A 1 3.35 7.76 6.12
N CYS A 2 3.81 7.06 7.15
CA CYS A 2 5.10 7.28 7.81
C CYS A 2 6.10 6.16 7.51
N GLY A 3 7.35 6.31 7.95
CA GLY A 3 8.31 5.23 8.05
C GLY A 3 8.42 4.77 9.49
N ILE A 4 8.23 3.48 9.76
CA ILE A 4 8.45 2.89 11.08
C ILE A 4 9.61 1.91 11.05
N PHE A 5 10.44 1.95 12.08
CA PHE A 5 11.46 0.95 12.34
C PHE A 5 11.47 0.65 13.84
N VAL A 6 11.48 -0.63 14.19
CA VAL A 6 11.53 -1.07 15.58
C VAL A 6 12.56 -2.18 15.71
N ALA A 7 13.44 -2.04 16.70
CA ALA A 7 14.40 -3.07 17.06
C ALA A 7 14.23 -3.42 18.54
N TYR A 8 13.85 -4.68 18.81
CA TYR A 8 13.83 -5.24 20.15
C TYR A 8 15.01 -6.20 20.32
N HIS A 9 15.70 -6.10 21.44
CA HIS A 9 16.81 -6.97 21.80
C HIS A 9 16.58 -7.55 23.20
N LYS A 10 16.74 -8.87 23.35
CA LYS A 10 16.54 -9.55 24.65
C LYS A 10 17.51 -9.07 25.74
N ASN A 11 18.74 -8.73 25.33
CA ASN A 11 19.75 -8.14 26.18
C ASN A 11 19.65 -6.60 26.12
N SER A 12 20.74 -5.88 26.14
CA SER A 12 20.75 -4.42 26.01
C SER A 12 21.04 -3.99 24.57
N ILE A 13 20.40 -2.90 24.11
CA ILE A 13 20.77 -2.19 22.86
C ILE A 13 21.96 -1.27 23.11
N LEU A 14 22.09 -0.75 24.33
CA LEU A 14 23.19 0.12 24.76
C LEU A 14 24.20 -0.71 25.55
N GLU A 15 25.46 -0.59 25.26
CA GLU A 15 26.54 -1.16 26.06
C GLU A 15 26.88 -0.20 27.22
N GLY A 16 26.95 -0.73 28.43
CA GLY A 16 27.47 -0.04 29.60
C GLY A 16 26.43 0.68 30.45
N ASP A 17 26.33 0.17 31.62
CA ASP A 17 26.00 0.73 32.95
C ASP A 17 24.61 1.32 33.22
N GLN A 18 24.13 0.71 34.22
CA GLN A 18 23.15 1.02 35.28
C GLN A 18 22.54 2.42 35.26
N ILE A 19 21.25 2.46 35.18
CA ILE A 19 20.43 3.58 35.60
C ILE A 19 20.62 3.74 37.12
N ILE A 20 21.45 4.67 37.52
CA ILE A 20 21.49 5.17 38.88
C ILE A 20 20.82 6.55 38.89
N ASN A 21 19.67 6.60 39.54
CA ASN A 21 18.99 7.83 39.99
C ASN A 21 18.77 8.91 38.91
N ASN A 22 17.79 8.74 38.00
CA ASN A 22 17.20 9.79 37.15
C ASN A 22 18.17 10.81 36.49
N SER A 23 19.45 10.55 36.44
CA SER A 23 20.46 11.36 35.79
C SER A 23 21.08 10.60 34.63
N ILE A 24 20.96 11.15 33.41
CA ILE A 24 21.66 10.67 32.22
C ILE A 24 23.15 10.93 32.41
N VAL A 25 23.87 9.95 32.91
CA VAL A 25 25.33 10.01 33.00
C VAL A 25 25.89 9.26 31.77
N ASN A 26 26.54 9.98 30.86
CA ASN A 26 27.40 9.53 29.75
C ASN A 26 27.12 8.11 29.25
N LEU A 27 26.01 7.91 28.52
CA LEU A 27 25.74 6.71 27.76
C LEU A 27 26.76 6.66 26.62
N HIS A 28 27.71 5.75 26.67
CA HIS A 28 28.43 5.31 25.48
C HIS A 28 27.41 4.71 24.51
N ILE A 29 27.07 5.49 23.46
CA ILE A 29 26.19 5.02 22.39
C ILE A 29 26.92 3.87 21.72
N SER A 30 26.38 2.64 21.85
CA SER A 30 27.00 1.45 21.27
C SER A 30 27.07 1.56 19.75
N ASP A 31 28.06 0.95 19.13
CA ASP A 31 28.14 0.90 17.67
C ASP A 31 26.93 0.20 17.07
N TYR A 32 26.34 -0.75 17.81
CA TYR A 32 25.09 -1.40 17.42
C TYR A 32 23.91 -0.42 17.35
N PHE A 33 23.76 0.45 18.33
CA PHE A 33 22.73 1.49 18.29
C PHE A 33 22.92 2.44 17.09
N ARG A 34 24.15 2.87 16.84
CA ARG A 34 24.46 3.72 15.67
C ARG A 34 24.10 3.01 14.38
N LEU A 35 24.39 1.72 14.28
CA LEU A 35 24.04 0.89 13.13
C LEU A 35 22.52 0.80 12.96
N LEU A 36 21.74 0.60 14.01
CA LEU A 36 20.27 0.56 13.96
C LEU A 36 19.69 1.88 13.46
N VAL A 37 20.14 3.02 14.03
CA VAL A 37 19.66 4.35 13.63
C VAL A 37 20.04 4.66 12.18
N ALA A 38 21.28 4.38 11.76
CA ALA A 38 21.71 4.61 10.39
C ALA A 38 20.89 3.81 9.37
N ASN A 39 20.50 2.57 9.69
CA ASN A 39 19.63 1.77 8.83
C ASN A 39 18.16 2.26 8.86
N ALA A 40 17.65 2.70 10.00
CA ALA A 40 16.33 3.33 10.09
C ALA A 40 16.25 4.62 9.24
N GLN A 41 17.32 5.42 9.21
CA GLN A 41 17.40 6.66 8.42
C GLN A 41 17.36 6.45 6.90
N LEU A 42 17.55 5.23 6.40
CA LEU A 42 17.32 4.91 4.98
C LEU A 42 15.87 5.16 4.54
N MET A 43 14.93 5.30 5.50
CA MET A 43 13.52 5.65 5.24
C MET A 43 13.21 7.15 5.33
N ASN A 44 14.20 8.04 5.47
CA ASN A 44 13.95 9.48 5.67
C ASN A 44 13.21 10.17 4.52
N HIS A 45 13.19 9.57 3.33
CA HIS A 45 12.38 10.02 2.20
C HIS A 45 10.86 9.87 2.44
N ARG A 46 10.42 9.08 3.43
CA ARG A 46 8.99 8.83 3.70
C ARG A 46 8.31 9.95 4.49
N GLY A 47 9.07 10.82 5.12
CA GLY A 47 8.53 11.90 5.95
C GLY A 47 9.46 13.09 6.05
N THR A 48 9.01 14.13 6.73
CA THR A 48 9.76 15.39 6.87
C THR A 48 10.41 15.55 8.25
N LYS A 49 10.04 14.71 9.22
CA LYS A 49 10.56 14.74 10.58
C LYS A 49 10.76 13.32 11.10
N ASP A 50 11.89 13.06 11.69
CA ASP A 50 12.19 11.80 12.37
C ASP A 50 12.23 11.98 13.89
N LYS A 51 11.94 10.91 14.60
CA LYS A 51 12.09 10.78 16.03
C LYS A 51 12.39 9.35 16.40
N HIS A 52 13.26 9.16 17.36
CA HIS A 52 13.51 7.86 17.95
C HIS A 52 13.46 7.90 19.48
N THR A 53 13.15 6.77 20.08
CA THR A 53 13.18 6.59 21.53
C THR A 53 13.72 5.20 21.86
N ILE A 54 14.41 5.10 23.00
CA ILE A 54 14.81 3.83 23.58
C ILE A 54 14.02 3.62 24.86
N THR A 55 13.45 2.43 25.01
CA THR A 55 12.65 2.07 26.16
C THR A 55 13.26 0.85 26.87
N ASN A 56 13.45 0.95 28.18
CA ASN A 56 14.02 -0.10 29.02
C ASN A 56 15.37 -0.65 28.51
N ASN A 57 16.13 0.16 27.78
CA ASN A 57 17.40 -0.21 27.14
C ASN A 57 17.32 -1.45 26.21
N LYS A 58 16.12 -1.89 25.83
CA LYS A 58 15.86 -3.11 25.05
C LYS A 58 15.14 -2.89 23.74
N ILE A 59 14.42 -1.78 23.60
CA ILE A 59 13.64 -1.51 22.41
C ILE A 59 13.93 -0.11 21.87
N LEU A 60 14.26 -0.04 20.60
CA LEU A 60 14.38 1.19 19.85
C LEU A 60 13.13 1.34 18.97
N PHE A 61 12.44 2.45 19.10
CA PHE A 61 11.43 2.91 18.18
C PHE A 61 12.00 4.06 17.33
N TYR A 62 11.84 3.97 16.03
CA TYR A 62 12.16 5.04 15.10
C TYR A 62 10.93 5.31 14.21
N HIS A 63 10.58 6.57 14.06
CA HIS A 63 9.46 7.02 13.28
C HIS A 63 9.85 8.20 12.40
N ASN A 64 9.60 8.10 11.11
CA ASN A 64 9.75 9.19 10.17
C ASN A 64 8.35 9.66 9.71
N ARG A 65 7.95 10.86 10.15
CA ARG A 65 6.57 11.33 10.06
C ARG A 65 6.27 12.03 8.74
N LEU A 66 5.23 11.56 8.05
CA LEU A 66 4.47 12.33 7.08
C LEU A 66 3.15 12.78 7.75
N SER A 67 3.03 14.08 8.06
CA SER A 67 1.87 14.63 8.77
C SER A 67 0.70 14.78 7.80
N ILE A 68 -0.31 13.91 7.91
CA ILE A 68 -1.55 13.94 7.11
C ILE A 68 -2.72 14.37 8.00
N ASN A 69 -2.93 13.66 9.13
CA ASN A 69 -3.90 13.98 10.17
C ASN A 69 -3.18 14.57 11.37
N ASP A 70 -3.76 15.61 11.98
CA ASP A 70 -3.18 16.35 13.10
C ASP A 70 -1.77 16.88 12.81
N LEU A 71 -1.64 18.10 12.33
CA LEU A 71 -0.35 18.70 11.97
C LEU A 71 0.49 19.14 13.19
N SER A 72 -0.06 19.01 14.41
CA SER A 72 0.60 19.41 15.65
C SER A 72 1.76 18.49 16.01
N LEU A 73 2.61 18.94 16.94
CA LEU A 73 3.69 18.13 17.48
C LEU A 73 3.19 17.01 18.43
N TYR A 74 1.97 17.12 18.94
CA TYR A 74 1.38 16.12 19.83
C TYR A 74 1.16 14.77 19.14
N ALA A 75 0.93 14.76 17.83
CA ALA A 75 0.82 13.54 17.03
C ALA A 75 2.17 12.97 16.57
N THR A 76 3.30 13.48 17.12
CA THR A 76 4.62 12.94 16.79
C THR A 76 4.83 11.60 17.48
N GLN A 77 5.16 10.58 16.72
CA GLN A 77 5.38 9.23 17.21
C GLN A 77 6.88 8.98 17.52
N PRO A 78 7.21 8.01 18.38
CA PRO A 78 6.31 7.07 19.07
C PRO A 78 5.32 7.78 20.00
N LEU A 79 4.04 7.38 19.93
CA LEU A 79 3.05 7.80 20.92
C LEU A 79 3.27 7.00 22.20
N LEU A 80 3.18 7.67 23.33
CA LEU A 80 3.36 7.06 24.64
C LEU A 80 2.19 7.45 25.55
N ASN A 81 1.54 6.46 26.11
CA ASN A 81 0.58 6.65 27.19
C ASN A 81 0.91 5.68 28.33
N ASN A 82 1.29 6.22 29.49
CA ASN A 82 1.77 5.45 30.64
C ASN A 82 2.88 4.45 30.24
N LEU A 83 2.54 3.16 30.17
CA LEU A 83 3.45 2.05 29.90
C LEU A 83 3.28 1.43 28.51
N ILE A 84 2.48 2.05 27.64
CA ILE A 84 2.25 1.58 26.26
C ILE A 84 2.89 2.56 25.29
N GLN A 85 3.71 2.04 24.40
CA GLN A 85 4.38 2.81 23.37
C GLN A 85 4.09 2.21 21.99
N ILE A 86 3.79 3.06 20.98
CA ILE A 86 3.40 2.61 19.64
C ILE A 86 3.98 3.50 18.54
N VAL A 87 4.32 2.89 17.42
CA VAL A 87 4.55 3.54 16.13
C VAL A 87 3.61 2.95 15.07
N VAL A 88 3.03 3.81 14.26
CA VAL A 88 2.02 3.47 13.24
C VAL A 88 2.42 4.07 11.90
N ASN A 89 2.25 3.28 10.84
CA ASN A 89 2.31 3.72 9.45
C ASN A 89 0.97 3.40 8.80
N GLY A 90 0.17 4.40 8.49
CA GLY A 90 -1.14 4.22 7.85
C GLY A 90 -2.21 5.15 8.40
N GLU A 91 -3.47 4.81 8.12
CA GLU A 91 -4.66 5.57 8.45
C GLU A 91 -5.76 4.64 8.97
N ILE A 92 -6.41 5.02 10.08
CA ILE A 92 -7.56 4.31 10.66
C ILE A 92 -8.84 5.05 10.27
N TYR A 93 -9.48 4.64 9.19
CA TYR A 93 -10.60 5.38 8.58
C TYR A 93 -11.84 5.50 9.46
N ASN A 94 -12.06 4.59 10.40
CA ASN A 94 -13.18 4.62 11.33
C ASN A 94 -12.81 5.20 12.70
N TYR A 95 -11.71 5.97 12.83
CA TYR A 95 -11.23 6.43 14.13
C TYR A 95 -12.22 7.33 14.86
N LEU A 96 -13.04 8.12 14.16
CA LEU A 96 -14.07 8.98 14.79
C LEU A 96 -15.16 8.16 15.51
N GLU A 97 -15.58 7.03 14.90
CA GLU A 97 -16.55 6.10 15.52
C GLU A 97 -15.89 5.46 16.76
N LEU A 98 -14.66 5.02 16.63
CA LEU A 98 -13.90 4.40 17.72
C LEU A 98 -13.57 5.39 18.84
N TYR A 99 -13.33 6.66 18.51
CA TYR A 99 -13.14 7.74 19.48
C TYR A 99 -14.39 7.92 20.37
N GLN A 100 -15.59 7.94 19.79
CA GLN A 100 -16.83 8.02 20.55
C GLN A 100 -17.03 6.79 21.45
N GLU A 101 -16.71 5.60 20.94
CA GLU A 101 -16.76 4.37 21.74
C GLU A 101 -15.82 4.43 22.94
N VAL A 102 -14.58 4.89 22.73
CA VAL A 102 -13.58 5.06 23.81
C VAL A 102 -14.05 6.08 24.84
N LYS A 103 -14.56 7.23 24.42
CA LYS A 103 -15.08 8.26 25.35
C LYS A 103 -16.21 7.73 26.24
N LEU A 104 -17.04 6.83 25.73
CA LEU A 104 -18.12 6.22 26.51
C LEU A 104 -17.62 5.13 27.47
N LYS A 105 -16.66 4.30 27.05
CA LYS A 105 -16.24 3.10 27.79
C LYS A 105 -15.02 3.32 28.69
N LEU A 106 -14.18 4.32 28.34
CA LEU A 106 -12.96 4.68 29.09
C LEU A 106 -12.90 6.20 29.24
N PRO A 107 -13.83 6.83 29.95
CA PRO A 107 -13.91 8.29 30.06
C PRO A 107 -12.69 8.92 30.76
N SER A 108 -11.90 8.12 31.49
CA SER A 108 -10.65 8.54 32.11
C SER A 108 -9.47 8.65 31.14
N TYR A 109 -9.61 8.16 29.90
CA TYR A 109 -8.55 8.30 28.90
C TYR A 109 -8.57 9.71 28.30
N GLU A 110 -7.46 10.41 28.47
CA GLU A 110 -7.25 11.73 27.89
C GLU A 110 -6.43 11.60 26.60
N PHE A 111 -7.04 11.93 25.47
CA PHE A 111 -6.32 11.98 24.20
C PHE A 111 -5.37 13.17 24.19
N ILE A 112 -4.13 12.92 23.77
CA ILE A 112 -3.07 13.93 23.69
C ILE A 112 -3.10 14.62 22.31
N SER A 113 -3.52 13.88 21.28
CA SER A 113 -3.56 14.34 19.89
C SER A 113 -4.92 14.13 19.24
N ASN A 114 -5.10 14.68 18.05
CA ASN A 114 -6.24 14.38 17.18
C ASN A 114 -5.88 13.34 16.10
N SER A 115 -4.72 12.69 16.22
CA SER A 115 -4.30 11.67 15.27
C SER A 115 -5.15 10.41 15.40
N ASP A 116 -5.58 9.88 14.28
CA ASP A 116 -6.24 8.57 14.17
C ASP A 116 -5.40 7.43 14.77
N SER A 117 -4.07 7.54 14.71
CA SER A 117 -3.14 6.54 15.24
C SER A 117 -3.23 6.37 16.75
N GLU A 118 -3.58 7.42 17.50
CA GLU A 118 -3.65 7.36 18.97
C GLU A 118 -4.78 6.45 19.46
N ILE A 119 -5.83 6.25 18.66
CA ILE A 119 -6.98 5.41 19.03
C ILE A 119 -6.59 3.97 19.39
N ILE A 120 -5.47 3.48 18.86
CA ILE A 120 -5.00 2.11 19.08
C ILE A 120 -4.68 1.86 20.55
N ILE A 121 -4.10 2.85 21.26
CA ILE A 121 -3.74 2.71 22.67
C ILE A 121 -4.96 2.46 23.56
N PRO A 122 -5.99 3.33 23.60
CA PRO A 122 -7.16 3.10 24.46
C PRO A 122 -7.99 1.89 24.02
N LEU A 123 -8.02 1.53 22.74
CA LEU A 123 -8.65 0.29 22.30
C LEU A 123 -7.92 -0.95 22.82
N TYR A 124 -6.58 -0.93 22.85
CA TYR A 124 -5.80 -2.01 23.44
C TYR A 124 -6.07 -2.12 24.95
N LEU A 125 -6.17 -1.00 25.65
CA LEU A 125 -6.53 -0.98 27.09
C LEU A 125 -7.93 -1.56 27.34
N LEU A 126 -8.91 -1.27 26.46
CA LEU A 126 -10.28 -1.74 26.61
C LEU A 126 -10.47 -3.21 26.26
N TYR A 127 -9.81 -3.68 25.19
CA TYR A 127 -10.15 -4.95 24.55
C TYR A 127 -8.99 -5.95 24.47
N GLY A 128 -7.82 -5.62 25.03
CA GLY A 128 -6.62 -6.41 24.83
C GLY A 128 -6.33 -6.58 23.35
N THR A 129 -5.80 -7.73 22.95
CA THR A 129 -5.44 -8.02 21.55
C THR A 129 -6.63 -8.12 20.58
N SER A 130 -7.87 -8.24 21.10
CA SER A 130 -9.07 -8.33 20.24
C SER A 130 -9.46 -7.00 19.59
N PHE A 131 -8.88 -5.87 20.04
CA PHE A 131 -9.12 -4.53 19.46
C PHE A 131 -8.84 -4.47 17.96
N ILE A 132 -7.88 -5.26 17.48
CA ILE A 132 -7.45 -5.26 16.08
C ILE A 132 -8.60 -5.48 15.08
N LYS A 133 -9.62 -6.28 15.47
CA LYS A 133 -10.81 -6.56 14.65
C LYS A 133 -11.74 -5.36 14.48
N LYS A 134 -11.54 -4.30 15.25
CA LYS A 134 -12.33 -3.07 15.17
C LYS A 134 -11.73 -2.05 14.20
N LEU A 135 -10.45 -2.17 13.87
CA LEU A 135 -9.75 -1.23 13.01
C LEU A 135 -10.17 -1.42 11.55
N LYS A 136 -10.54 -0.33 10.89
CA LYS A 136 -10.78 -0.26 9.44
C LYS A 136 -9.83 0.78 8.86
N GLY A 137 -9.01 0.36 7.91
CA GLY A 137 -8.02 1.24 7.33
C GLY A 137 -6.87 0.52 6.66
N MET A 138 -5.89 1.27 6.26
CA MET A 138 -4.60 0.80 5.76
C MET A 138 -3.55 1.08 6.84
N PHE A 139 -2.96 0.05 7.41
CA PHE A 139 -2.07 0.23 8.54
C PHE A 139 -1.01 -0.86 8.70
N SER A 140 0.12 -0.45 9.24
CA SER A 140 1.06 -1.32 9.94
C SER A 140 1.54 -0.62 11.20
N PHE A 141 1.67 -1.34 12.30
CA PHE A 141 2.13 -0.75 13.55
C PHE A 141 2.90 -1.75 14.40
N VAL A 142 3.68 -1.20 15.31
CA VAL A 142 4.34 -1.97 16.38
C VAL A 142 4.06 -1.28 17.72
N LEU A 143 3.53 -2.04 18.68
CA LEU A 143 3.19 -1.63 20.02
C LEU A 143 4.02 -2.42 21.03
N TYR A 144 4.52 -1.76 22.05
CA TYR A 144 5.16 -2.39 23.20
C TYR A 144 4.44 -2.02 24.49
N ASP A 145 3.96 -3.03 25.18
CA ASP A 145 3.42 -2.92 26.53
C ASP A 145 4.54 -3.22 27.55
N MET A 146 5.02 -2.18 28.21
CA MET A 146 6.11 -2.27 29.18
C MET A 146 5.69 -3.01 30.46
N ASN A 147 4.40 -2.99 30.80
CA ASN A 147 3.88 -3.64 32.00
C ASN A 147 3.80 -5.17 31.82
N GLN A 148 3.32 -5.61 30.67
CA GLN A 148 3.18 -7.03 30.35
C GLN A 148 4.41 -7.61 29.62
N HIS A 149 5.37 -6.77 29.23
CA HIS A 149 6.52 -7.13 28.40
C HIS A 149 6.11 -7.77 27.07
N ILE A 150 5.02 -7.27 26.46
CA ILE A 150 4.48 -7.76 25.18
C ILE A 150 4.92 -6.83 24.06
N ILE A 151 5.55 -7.40 23.03
CA ILE A 151 5.70 -6.76 21.74
C ILE A 151 4.60 -7.28 20.79
N LEU A 152 3.85 -6.36 20.22
CA LEU A 152 2.75 -6.63 19.32
C LEU A 152 2.96 -5.87 18.01
N ALA A 153 2.76 -6.52 16.88
CA ALA A 153 2.78 -5.87 15.56
C ALA A 153 1.60 -6.36 14.73
N ALA A 154 1.09 -5.51 13.85
CA ALA A 154 0.02 -5.91 12.94
C ALA A 154 0.14 -5.19 11.60
N ARG A 155 -0.46 -5.81 10.58
CA ARG A 155 -0.58 -5.26 9.23
C ARG A 155 -2.01 -5.43 8.73
N ASP A 156 -2.51 -4.44 8.00
CA ASP A 156 -3.87 -4.43 7.47
C ASP A 156 -4.21 -5.68 6.64
N PRO A 157 -5.51 -5.99 6.44
CA PRO A 157 -5.96 -7.24 5.81
C PRO A 157 -5.44 -7.51 4.40
N PHE A 158 -5.17 -6.46 3.61
CA PHE A 158 -4.72 -6.57 2.21
C PHE A 158 -3.25 -6.22 2.03
N GLY A 159 -2.57 -5.80 3.13
CA GLY A 159 -1.18 -5.39 3.11
C GLY A 159 -0.93 -4.14 2.28
N ILE A 160 -1.87 -3.19 2.29
CA ILE A 160 -1.77 -1.91 1.59
C ILE A 160 -0.51 -1.18 2.05
N THR A 161 -0.25 -1.16 3.37
CA THR A 161 1.00 -0.64 3.91
C THR A 161 2.07 -1.72 3.93
N SER A 162 3.30 -1.37 3.55
CA SER A 162 4.43 -2.32 3.62
C SER A 162 4.94 -2.48 5.06
N LEU A 163 5.24 -3.72 5.43
CA LEU A 163 5.93 -4.08 6.66
C LEU A 163 6.78 -5.33 6.45
N TYR A 164 8.03 -5.27 6.88
CA TYR A 164 8.98 -6.38 6.91
C TYR A 164 9.37 -6.68 8.34
N TYR A 165 9.80 -7.91 8.61
CA TYR A 165 10.29 -8.31 9.91
C TYR A 165 11.47 -9.28 9.81
N ALA A 166 12.25 -9.35 10.87
CA ALA A 166 13.25 -10.38 11.06
C ALA A 166 13.27 -10.83 12.51
N ILE A 167 13.35 -12.15 12.71
CA ILE A 167 13.44 -12.76 14.04
C ILE A 167 14.75 -13.56 14.09
N ASP A 168 15.67 -13.10 14.89
CA ASP A 168 16.92 -13.77 15.20
C ASP A 168 16.90 -14.25 16.66
N LYS A 169 17.89 -15.04 17.07
CA LYS A 169 17.94 -15.66 18.42
C LYS A 169 17.66 -14.67 19.58
N ASN A 170 18.19 -13.44 19.46
CA ASN A 170 18.15 -12.46 20.55
C ASN A 170 17.44 -11.14 20.17
N ARG A 171 16.90 -11.02 18.97
CA ARG A 171 16.33 -9.78 18.48
C ARG A 171 15.15 -9.98 17.55
N ILE A 172 14.26 -9.01 17.56
CA ILE A 172 13.13 -8.88 16.65
C ILE A 172 13.22 -7.50 16.01
N LEU A 173 13.14 -7.46 14.70
CA LEU A 173 13.20 -6.23 13.91
C LEU A 173 11.92 -6.10 13.12
N PHE A 174 11.39 -4.87 13.02
CA PHE A 174 10.30 -4.50 12.12
C PHE A 174 10.69 -3.25 11.34
N SER A 175 10.33 -3.19 10.08
CA SER A 175 10.55 -2.01 9.25
C SER A 175 9.52 -1.87 8.15
N SER A 176 9.13 -0.65 7.84
CA SER A 176 8.31 -0.34 6.66
C SER A 176 9.02 -0.64 5.35
N GLU A 177 10.35 -0.70 5.35
CA GLU A 177 11.15 -0.93 4.13
C GLU A 177 12.21 -2.01 4.33
N LEU A 178 12.39 -2.83 3.29
CA LEU A 178 13.36 -3.93 3.23
C LEU A 178 14.79 -3.42 3.43
N LYS A 179 15.17 -2.31 2.74
CA LYS A 179 16.52 -1.73 2.77
C LYS A 179 17.03 -1.44 4.18
N SER A 180 16.13 -1.12 5.11
CA SER A 180 16.48 -0.85 6.51
C SER A 180 16.85 -2.11 7.30
N LEU A 181 16.57 -3.30 6.80
CA LEU A 181 16.85 -4.57 7.46
C LEU A 181 18.02 -5.35 6.84
N VAL A 182 18.34 -5.12 5.56
CA VAL A 182 19.31 -5.93 4.78
C VAL A 182 20.68 -6.03 5.42
N LYS A 183 21.17 -4.97 6.06
CA LYS A 183 22.47 -4.98 6.76
C LYS A 183 22.37 -5.49 8.20
N LEU A 184 21.16 -5.72 8.71
CA LEU A 184 20.94 -6.08 10.11
C LEU A 184 20.63 -7.57 10.29
N SER A 185 19.96 -8.22 9.34
CA SER A 185 19.57 -9.63 9.41
C SER A 185 19.59 -10.27 8.03
N LYS A 186 19.80 -11.60 8.02
CA LYS A 186 19.63 -12.44 6.83
C LYS A 186 18.27 -13.15 6.80
N ASN A 187 17.49 -13.07 7.89
CA ASN A 187 16.20 -13.76 8.04
C ASN A 187 15.03 -12.80 7.85
N ILE A 188 15.10 -11.93 6.83
CA ILE A 188 14.06 -10.94 6.56
C ILE A 188 12.89 -11.65 5.87
N LYS A 189 11.67 -11.26 6.28
CA LYS A 189 10.43 -11.74 5.67
C LYS A 189 9.44 -10.59 5.53
N VAL A 190 8.55 -10.72 4.56
CA VAL A 190 7.37 -9.85 4.45
C VAL A 190 6.43 -10.17 5.60
N PHE A 191 5.96 -9.16 6.32
CA PHE A 191 4.95 -9.35 7.36
C PHE A 191 3.61 -9.69 6.70
N PRO A 192 3.00 -10.85 7.02
CA PRO A 192 1.81 -11.30 6.32
C PRO A 192 0.61 -10.36 6.55
N PRO A 193 -0.18 -10.04 5.50
CA PRO A 193 -1.42 -9.29 5.64
C PRO A 193 -2.44 -9.95 6.57
N GLY A 194 -3.25 -9.16 7.27
CA GLY A 194 -4.30 -9.66 8.16
C GLY A 194 -3.80 -10.45 9.37
N GLN A 195 -2.52 -10.29 9.72
CA GLN A 195 -1.90 -10.98 10.85
C GLN A 195 -1.58 -10.03 12.00
N LEU A 196 -1.72 -10.55 13.20
CA LEU A 196 -1.28 -9.98 14.46
C LEU A 196 -0.13 -10.83 14.99
N PHE A 197 1.02 -10.21 15.23
CA PHE A 197 2.18 -10.81 15.86
C PHE A 197 2.19 -10.47 17.35
N ILE A 198 2.39 -11.48 18.19
CA ILE A 198 2.54 -11.32 19.64
C ILE A 198 3.70 -12.21 20.09
N ASN A 199 4.78 -11.62 20.59
CA ASN A 199 5.91 -12.35 21.19
C ASN A 199 6.35 -13.58 20.39
N ASN A 200 6.67 -13.46 19.11
CA ASN A 200 7.10 -14.51 18.18
C ASN A 200 6.00 -15.44 17.61
N THR A 201 4.73 -15.17 17.88
CA THR A 201 3.62 -15.97 17.34
C THR A 201 2.71 -15.11 16.48
N PHE A 202 2.31 -15.65 15.33
CA PHE A 202 1.36 -15.00 14.42
C PHE A 202 -0.05 -15.53 14.61
N PHE A 203 -1.03 -14.63 14.59
CA PHE A 203 -2.45 -14.91 14.70
C PHE A 203 -3.21 -14.20 13.59
N SER A 204 -3.96 -14.93 12.77
CA SER A 204 -4.84 -14.30 11.78
C SER A 204 -6.04 -13.65 12.48
N PHE A 205 -6.19 -12.32 12.32
CA PHE A 205 -7.33 -11.57 12.84
C PHE A 205 -8.40 -11.30 11.79
N TYR A 206 -8.07 -11.44 10.51
CA TYR A 206 -8.98 -11.27 9.38
C TYR A 206 -9.32 -12.62 8.75
N LYS A 207 -10.56 -13.06 8.95
CA LYS A 207 -11.09 -14.34 8.47
C LYS A 207 -12.53 -14.15 7.99
N PRO A 208 -12.76 -13.41 6.89
CA PRO A 208 -14.10 -13.21 6.37
C PRO A 208 -14.66 -14.52 5.80
N GLU A 209 -15.99 -14.62 5.73
CA GLU A 209 -16.67 -15.83 5.28
C GLU A 209 -16.27 -16.23 3.85
N TRP A 210 -16.19 -15.28 2.93
CA TRP A 210 -15.77 -15.53 1.56
C TRP A 210 -14.37 -16.15 1.45
N LEU A 211 -13.44 -15.79 2.33
CA LEU A 211 -12.10 -16.38 2.38
C LEU A 211 -12.13 -17.79 2.99
N MET A 212 -12.91 -18.01 4.03
CA MET A 212 -13.07 -19.33 4.62
C MET A 212 -13.77 -20.31 3.66
N ASN A 213 -14.72 -19.81 2.87
CA ASN A 213 -15.48 -20.61 1.92
C ASN A 213 -14.63 -21.17 0.78
N VAL A 214 -13.63 -20.43 0.28
CA VAL A 214 -12.71 -20.93 -0.77
C VAL A 214 -11.70 -21.94 -0.27
N GLN A 215 -11.48 -22.05 1.04
CA GLN A 215 -10.61 -23.05 1.65
C GLN A 215 -11.32 -24.41 1.83
N ASN A 216 -12.63 -24.46 1.60
CA ASN A 216 -13.41 -25.70 1.66
C ASN A 216 -13.26 -26.53 0.37
N THR A 217 -13.48 -27.82 0.48
CA THR A 217 -13.55 -28.72 -0.68
C THR A 217 -14.86 -29.50 -0.60
N PRO A 218 -15.83 -29.26 -1.49
CA PRO A 218 -15.83 -28.27 -2.60
C PRO A 218 -15.91 -26.82 -2.11
N VAL A 219 -15.49 -25.87 -2.98
CA VAL A 219 -15.60 -24.44 -2.74
C VAL A 219 -17.08 -24.06 -2.53
N LYS A 220 -17.38 -23.34 -1.45
CA LYS A 220 -18.71 -22.83 -1.19
C LYS A 220 -18.86 -21.44 -1.79
N LEU A 221 -19.72 -21.31 -2.81
CA LEU A 221 -20.02 -20.03 -3.42
C LEU A 221 -20.96 -19.18 -2.54
N PRO A 222 -20.87 -17.83 -2.62
CA PRO A 222 -21.80 -16.94 -1.94
C PRO A 222 -23.25 -17.11 -2.39
N ASP A 223 -24.20 -16.83 -1.50
CA ASP A 223 -25.63 -16.78 -1.81
C ASP A 223 -25.97 -15.64 -2.79
N ASP A 224 -27.10 -15.78 -3.50
CA ASP A 224 -27.54 -14.79 -4.48
C ASP A 224 -28.06 -13.50 -3.79
N ASN A 225 -27.21 -12.48 -3.73
CA ASN A 225 -27.45 -11.25 -2.98
C ASN A 225 -27.07 -9.96 -3.74
N LEU A 226 -27.00 -10.00 -5.09
CA LEU A 226 -26.63 -8.82 -5.87
C LEU A 226 -27.63 -7.67 -5.68
N ASN A 227 -27.13 -6.53 -5.19
CA ASN A 227 -27.87 -5.29 -5.02
C ASN A 227 -27.04 -4.09 -5.54
N TYR A 228 -27.38 -3.59 -6.70
CA TYR A 228 -26.68 -2.46 -7.34
C TYR A 228 -26.71 -1.18 -6.50
N HIS A 229 -27.81 -0.90 -5.81
CA HIS A 229 -27.92 0.27 -4.95
C HIS A 229 -26.94 0.18 -3.76
N LEU A 230 -26.85 -0.99 -3.14
CA LEU A 230 -25.96 -1.23 -2.02
C LEU A 230 -24.49 -1.23 -2.47
N LEU A 231 -24.18 -1.80 -3.65
CA LEU A 231 -22.85 -1.74 -4.26
C LEU A 231 -22.41 -0.29 -4.45
N LYS A 232 -23.25 0.52 -5.09
CA LYS A 232 -23.00 1.96 -5.28
C LYS A 232 -22.80 2.69 -3.96
N LYS A 233 -23.73 2.49 -3.01
CA LYS A 233 -23.67 3.15 -1.69
C LYS A 233 -22.37 2.83 -0.94
N ASN A 234 -21.92 1.59 -0.96
CA ASN A 234 -20.73 1.16 -0.26
C ASN A 234 -19.46 1.77 -0.90
N LEU A 235 -19.38 1.86 -2.23
CA LEU A 235 -18.24 2.51 -2.88
C LEU A 235 -18.23 4.03 -2.60
N ILE A 236 -19.39 4.69 -2.64
CA ILE A 236 -19.48 6.11 -2.28
C ILE A 236 -19.00 6.33 -0.83
N LYS A 237 -19.45 5.50 0.11
CA LYS A 237 -19.01 5.57 1.52
C LYS A 237 -17.50 5.35 1.66
N SER A 238 -16.94 4.41 0.92
CA SER A 238 -15.50 4.17 0.92
C SER A 238 -14.74 5.41 0.42
N VAL A 239 -15.07 5.94 -0.76
CA VAL A 239 -14.41 7.14 -1.29
C VAL A 239 -14.54 8.32 -0.31
N GLU A 240 -15.72 8.51 0.28
CA GLU A 240 -15.97 9.57 1.26
C GLU A 240 -15.04 9.47 2.48
N SER A 241 -14.89 8.26 3.06
CA SER A 241 -14.04 8.05 4.23
C SER A 241 -12.57 8.32 3.92
N HIS A 242 -12.09 7.94 2.73
CA HIS A 242 -10.73 8.18 2.29
C HIS A 242 -10.42 9.67 2.03
N ILE A 243 -11.42 10.47 1.67
CA ILE A 243 -11.25 11.91 1.44
C ILE A 243 -11.33 12.67 2.77
N LYS A 244 -12.30 12.36 3.63
CA LYS A 244 -12.57 13.13 4.86
C LYS A 244 -11.44 13.12 5.89
N LEU A 245 -10.60 12.09 5.86
CA LEU A 245 -9.52 11.91 6.82
C LEU A 245 -8.19 12.49 6.32
N SER A 246 -8.16 13.78 6.01
CA SER A 246 -6.94 14.48 5.67
C SER A 246 -7.05 15.96 5.98
N ASP A 247 -6.10 16.47 6.78
CA ASP A 247 -5.88 17.89 6.99
C ASP A 247 -4.98 18.51 5.89
N GLN A 248 -4.52 17.68 4.96
CA GLN A 248 -3.63 18.04 3.87
C GLN A 248 -4.35 18.08 2.51
N PRO A 249 -3.83 18.83 1.53
CA PRO A 249 -4.36 18.85 0.18
C PRO A 249 -4.40 17.47 -0.47
N ILE A 250 -5.53 17.15 -1.12
CA ILE A 250 -5.80 15.87 -1.78
C ILE A 250 -5.84 16.06 -3.30
N GLY A 251 -5.27 15.10 -4.01
CA GLY A 251 -5.40 14.95 -5.46
C GLY A 251 -5.89 13.56 -5.86
N PHE A 252 -6.18 13.38 -7.12
CA PHE A 252 -6.70 12.14 -7.68
C PHE A 252 -5.87 11.70 -8.88
N LEU A 253 -5.51 10.43 -8.93
CA LEU A 253 -4.92 9.82 -10.12
C LEU A 253 -6.04 9.53 -11.13
N LEU A 254 -5.92 10.01 -12.34
CA LEU A 254 -6.94 9.89 -13.39
C LEU A 254 -6.31 9.38 -14.69
N SER A 255 -6.46 8.10 -14.99
CA SER A 255 -6.02 7.51 -16.26
C SER A 255 -7.09 7.58 -17.36
N GLY A 256 -8.30 8.05 -17.01
CA GLY A 256 -9.46 7.97 -17.89
C GLY A 256 -10.08 6.56 -18.01
N GLY A 257 -9.49 5.52 -17.38
CA GLY A 257 -10.10 4.20 -17.20
C GLY A 257 -11.31 4.25 -16.25
N LEU A 258 -12.16 3.21 -16.30
CA LEU A 258 -13.39 3.12 -15.50
C LEU A 258 -13.13 3.43 -14.01
N ASP A 259 -12.16 2.76 -13.41
CA ASP A 259 -11.94 2.76 -11.96
C ASP A 259 -11.53 4.13 -11.42
N SER A 260 -10.52 4.72 -12.03
CA SER A 260 -10.06 6.08 -11.68
C SER A 260 -11.13 7.13 -11.96
N SER A 261 -11.86 6.99 -13.07
CA SER A 261 -12.96 7.90 -13.44
C SER A 261 -14.14 7.81 -12.46
N LEU A 262 -14.49 6.59 -11.99
CA LEU A 262 -15.53 6.42 -10.97
C LEU A 262 -15.13 7.05 -9.63
N VAL A 263 -13.89 6.86 -9.17
CA VAL A 263 -13.40 7.48 -7.94
C VAL A 263 -13.49 9.00 -8.02
N VAL A 264 -13.03 9.59 -9.13
CA VAL A 264 -13.09 11.05 -9.35
C VAL A 264 -14.54 11.54 -9.45
N SER A 265 -15.41 10.80 -10.14
CA SER A 265 -16.81 11.19 -10.29
C SER A 265 -17.59 11.10 -8.97
N ILE A 266 -17.28 10.12 -8.12
CA ILE A 266 -17.83 10.03 -6.76
C ILE A 266 -17.35 11.21 -5.92
N ALA A 267 -16.08 11.60 -6.00
CA ALA A 267 -15.58 12.79 -5.31
C ALA A 267 -16.30 14.06 -5.78
N HIS A 268 -16.52 14.20 -7.09
CA HIS A 268 -17.31 15.30 -7.66
C HIS A 268 -18.76 15.28 -7.15
N TYR A 269 -19.41 14.13 -7.11
CA TYR A 269 -20.75 13.94 -6.55
C TYR A 269 -20.80 14.36 -5.08
N LEU A 270 -19.85 13.91 -4.25
CA LEU A 270 -19.76 14.27 -2.84
C LEU A 270 -19.58 15.77 -2.63
N LYS A 271 -18.75 16.43 -3.47
CA LYS A 271 -18.58 17.87 -3.46
C LYS A 271 -19.87 18.59 -3.83
N LYS A 272 -20.57 18.17 -4.89
CA LYS A 272 -21.85 18.73 -5.32
C LYS A 272 -22.94 18.61 -4.25
N LYS A 273 -22.91 17.55 -3.44
CA LYS A 273 -23.82 17.34 -2.31
C LYS A 273 -23.35 18.02 -1.02
N CYS A 274 -22.27 18.77 -1.05
CA CYS A 274 -21.66 19.44 0.12
C CYS A 274 -21.20 18.48 1.23
N TYR A 275 -20.91 17.23 0.91
CA TYR A 275 -20.32 16.28 1.87
C TYR A 275 -18.81 16.51 2.05
N ILE A 276 -18.16 17.08 1.04
CA ILE A 276 -16.75 17.48 1.06
C ILE A 276 -16.62 18.89 0.42
N ASN A 277 -15.59 19.64 0.84
CA ASN A 277 -15.30 20.98 0.31
C ASN A 277 -14.01 21.03 -0.52
N ASN A 278 -13.33 19.91 -0.68
CA ASN A 278 -12.06 19.82 -1.39
C ASN A 278 -12.21 20.22 -2.86
N GLU A 279 -11.23 20.95 -3.39
CA GLU A 279 -11.08 21.10 -4.83
C GLU A 279 -10.71 19.73 -5.45
N ILE A 280 -11.31 19.38 -6.58
CA ILE A 280 -11.01 18.13 -7.27
C ILE A 280 -9.85 18.38 -8.24
N LYS A 281 -8.62 18.15 -7.74
CA LYS A 281 -7.38 18.21 -8.54
C LYS A 281 -7.08 16.82 -9.08
N THR A 282 -6.97 16.68 -10.40
CA THR A 282 -6.73 15.40 -11.06
C THR A 282 -5.44 15.42 -11.85
N PHE A 283 -4.74 14.26 -11.91
CA PHE A 283 -3.42 14.14 -12.51
C PHE A 283 -3.33 12.92 -13.39
N THR A 284 -2.74 13.08 -14.57
CA THR A 284 -2.39 11.99 -15.48
C THR A 284 -0.96 12.13 -15.98
N ILE A 285 -0.39 11.02 -16.46
CA ILE A 285 0.91 11.00 -17.11
C ILE A 285 0.88 10.03 -18.30
N GLY A 286 1.62 10.34 -19.35
CA GLY A 286 1.82 9.43 -20.47
C GLY A 286 3.04 9.82 -21.30
N LEU A 287 3.40 8.94 -22.23
CA LEU A 287 4.27 9.29 -23.34
C LEU A 287 3.50 10.22 -24.27
N GLU A 288 4.21 11.13 -24.94
CA GLU A 288 3.60 12.06 -25.88
C GLU A 288 2.77 11.29 -26.94
N GLY A 289 1.47 11.63 -27.05
CA GLY A 289 0.52 10.96 -27.93
C GLY A 289 -0.12 9.67 -27.39
N GLY A 290 0.07 9.34 -26.10
CA GLY A 290 -0.57 8.19 -25.46
C GLY A 290 -2.09 8.35 -25.32
N ASN A 291 -2.83 7.25 -25.45
CA ASN A 291 -4.31 7.23 -25.42
C ASN A 291 -4.87 7.64 -24.05
N ASP A 292 -4.23 7.26 -22.96
CA ASP A 292 -4.69 7.54 -21.59
C ASP A 292 -4.80 9.05 -21.33
N ILE A 293 -3.87 9.86 -21.87
CA ILE A 293 -3.93 11.32 -21.75
C ILE A 293 -5.26 11.84 -22.28
N LYS A 294 -5.61 11.47 -23.51
CA LYS A 294 -6.85 11.91 -24.18
C LYS A 294 -8.09 11.52 -23.38
N TYR A 295 -8.14 10.30 -22.87
CA TYR A 295 -9.28 9.83 -22.09
C TYR A 295 -9.36 10.47 -20.71
N ALA A 296 -8.22 10.72 -20.07
CA ALA A 296 -8.18 11.44 -18.81
C ALA A 296 -8.68 12.89 -18.97
N GLU A 297 -8.25 13.58 -20.03
CA GLU A 297 -8.68 14.93 -20.35
C GLU A 297 -10.19 14.99 -20.68
N GLU A 298 -10.73 13.98 -21.41
CA GLU A 298 -12.16 13.85 -21.66
C GLU A 298 -12.95 13.78 -20.35
N VAL A 299 -12.57 12.89 -19.44
CA VAL A 299 -13.23 12.75 -18.13
C VAL A 299 -13.07 14.01 -17.29
N ALA A 300 -11.90 14.61 -17.27
CA ALA A 300 -11.62 15.85 -16.54
C ALA A 300 -12.51 17.01 -17.01
N ASN A 301 -12.68 17.13 -18.32
CA ASN A 301 -13.55 18.15 -18.94
C ASN A 301 -15.04 17.91 -18.60
N ILE A 302 -15.50 16.64 -18.65
CA ILE A 302 -16.88 16.27 -18.29
C ILE A 302 -17.16 16.61 -16.82
N LEU A 303 -16.24 16.26 -15.92
CA LEU A 303 -16.37 16.47 -14.47
C LEU A 303 -15.90 17.86 -14.02
N GLN A 304 -15.39 18.70 -14.92
CA GLN A 304 -14.89 20.05 -14.61
C GLN A 304 -13.88 20.06 -13.46
N THR A 305 -12.90 19.12 -13.50
CA THR A 305 -11.85 19.04 -12.50
C THR A 305 -10.68 19.99 -12.85
N ASN A 306 -9.91 20.37 -11.84
CA ASN A 306 -8.62 21.05 -12.05
C ASN A 306 -7.59 20.00 -12.46
N HIS A 307 -7.46 19.76 -13.78
CA HIS A 307 -6.67 18.68 -14.35
C HIS A 307 -5.28 19.14 -14.78
N THR A 308 -4.27 18.30 -14.48
CA THR A 308 -2.90 18.50 -14.93
C THR A 308 -2.42 17.25 -15.65
N THR A 309 -2.01 17.41 -16.90
CA THR A 309 -1.40 16.37 -17.73
C THR A 309 0.13 16.53 -17.68
N TYR A 310 0.82 15.44 -17.38
CA TYR A 310 2.27 15.34 -17.44
C TYR A 310 2.72 14.44 -18.59
N ASN A 311 3.83 14.79 -19.20
CA ASN A 311 4.51 13.94 -20.18
C ASN A 311 5.85 13.48 -19.62
N PHE A 312 6.33 12.33 -20.08
CA PHE A 312 7.67 11.84 -19.77
C PHE A 312 8.37 11.30 -21.03
N THR A 313 9.67 11.24 -20.98
CA THR A 313 10.53 10.71 -22.04
C THR A 313 11.14 9.38 -21.62
N PHE A 314 11.56 8.57 -22.60
CA PHE A 314 12.28 7.31 -22.30
C PHE A 314 13.60 7.57 -21.58
N ASN A 315 14.28 8.68 -21.85
CA ASN A 315 15.51 9.06 -21.13
C ASN A 315 15.25 9.30 -19.64
N GLU A 316 14.13 9.95 -19.26
CA GLU A 316 13.74 10.08 -17.86
C GLU A 316 13.51 8.70 -17.21
N VAL A 317 12.90 7.76 -17.93
CA VAL A 317 12.71 6.39 -17.45
C VAL A 317 14.06 5.74 -17.12
N ILE A 318 15.02 5.78 -18.04
CA ILE A 318 16.32 5.14 -17.84
C ILE A 318 17.11 5.79 -16.70
N GLN A 319 17.06 7.12 -16.60
CA GLN A 319 17.71 7.86 -15.51
C GLN A 319 17.17 7.48 -14.13
N GLU A 320 15.85 7.22 -14.03
CA GLU A 320 15.19 6.91 -12.77
C GLU A 320 15.05 5.41 -12.49
N LEU A 321 15.31 4.51 -13.45
CA LEU A 321 15.06 3.07 -13.31
C LEU A 321 15.73 2.47 -12.06
N SER A 322 16.98 2.83 -11.80
CA SER A 322 17.71 2.36 -10.61
C SER A 322 17.09 2.89 -9.31
N ASN A 323 16.63 4.14 -9.28
CA ASN A 323 15.94 4.72 -8.14
C ASN A 323 14.57 4.06 -7.94
N ILE A 324 13.82 3.83 -9.02
CA ILE A 324 12.52 3.15 -8.98
C ILE A 324 12.68 1.78 -8.31
N ILE A 325 13.59 0.93 -8.80
CA ILE A 325 13.85 -0.40 -8.23
C ILE A 325 14.29 -0.30 -6.76
N TYR A 326 15.10 0.68 -6.40
CA TYR A 326 15.54 0.92 -5.02
C TYR A 326 14.36 1.28 -4.10
N PHE A 327 13.43 2.12 -4.56
CA PHE A 327 12.31 2.55 -3.72
C PHE A 327 11.19 1.53 -3.67
N ILE A 328 10.85 0.85 -4.77
CA ILE A 328 9.80 -0.18 -4.76
C ILE A 328 10.27 -1.50 -4.14
N GLU A 329 11.59 -1.72 -4.08
CA GLU A 329 12.24 -2.88 -3.43
C GLU A 329 11.79 -4.22 -4.04
N THR A 330 11.67 -4.28 -5.36
CA THR A 330 11.42 -5.50 -6.14
C THR A 330 12.06 -5.41 -7.52
N TYR A 331 12.27 -6.56 -8.15
CA TYR A 331 12.74 -6.69 -9.53
C TYR A 331 11.73 -7.42 -10.44
N ASP A 332 10.51 -7.67 -9.94
CA ASP A 332 9.42 -8.23 -10.74
C ASP A 332 9.13 -7.35 -11.96
N ILE A 333 9.12 -7.97 -13.15
CA ILE A 333 9.02 -7.24 -14.43
C ILE A 333 7.77 -6.39 -14.49
N THR A 334 6.63 -6.97 -14.15
CA THR A 334 5.31 -6.32 -14.25
C THR A 334 5.21 -5.16 -13.26
N THR A 335 5.63 -5.40 -12.03
CA THR A 335 5.63 -4.39 -10.98
C THR A 335 6.57 -3.23 -11.30
N VAL A 336 7.78 -3.50 -11.80
CA VAL A 336 8.74 -2.45 -12.19
C VAL A 336 8.16 -1.60 -13.33
N ARG A 337 7.67 -2.23 -14.41
CA ARG A 337 7.07 -1.51 -15.56
C ARG A 337 5.92 -0.59 -15.12
N ALA A 338 5.00 -1.10 -14.32
CA ALA A 338 3.88 -0.32 -13.81
C ALA A 338 4.31 0.78 -12.83
N SER A 339 5.36 0.54 -12.05
CA SER A 339 5.92 1.52 -11.09
C SER A 339 6.56 2.73 -11.76
N ILE A 340 7.11 2.57 -12.98
CA ILE A 340 7.74 3.67 -13.72
C ILE A 340 6.80 4.87 -13.81
N CYS A 341 5.60 4.65 -14.31
CA CYS A 341 4.63 5.73 -14.51
C CYS A 341 4.10 6.30 -13.19
N ASN A 342 3.81 5.43 -12.22
CA ASN A 342 3.38 5.88 -10.89
C ASN A 342 4.45 6.75 -10.22
N TYR A 343 5.70 6.30 -10.24
CA TYR A 343 6.81 7.03 -9.63
C TYR A 343 7.05 8.38 -10.31
N LEU A 344 7.13 8.40 -11.64
CA LEU A 344 7.37 9.63 -12.41
C LEU A 344 6.22 10.64 -12.24
N LEU A 345 4.95 10.17 -12.29
CA LEU A 345 3.78 11.01 -12.06
C LEU A 345 3.84 11.66 -10.68
N ILE A 346 4.00 10.85 -9.65
CA ILE A 346 3.99 11.34 -8.26
C ILE A 346 5.18 12.25 -7.99
N ASN A 347 6.34 12.00 -8.61
CA ASN A 347 7.50 12.88 -8.53
C ASN A 347 7.21 14.26 -9.12
N LYS A 348 6.54 14.32 -10.29
CA LYS A 348 6.13 15.59 -10.92
C LYS A 348 5.07 16.32 -10.07
N ILE A 349 4.05 15.61 -9.57
CA ILE A 349 3.04 16.18 -8.65
C ILE A 349 3.70 16.80 -7.41
N LYS A 350 4.67 16.09 -6.79
CA LYS A 350 5.39 16.61 -5.63
C LYS A 350 6.16 17.89 -5.91
N LYS A 351 6.77 18.00 -7.11
CA LYS A 351 7.56 19.18 -7.51
C LYS A 351 6.69 20.39 -7.74
N ASP A 352 5.52 20.20 -8.33
CA ASP A 352 4.68 21.27 -8.86
C ASP A 352 3.51 21.66 -7.95
N THR A 353 3.24 20.86 -6.91
CA THR A 353 2.07 21.04 -6.03
C THR A 353 2.39 20.83 -4.55
N ASP A 354 1.44 21.25 -3.72
CA ASP A 354 1.42 21.01 -2.28
C ASP A 354 0.71 19.72 -1.85
N ILE A 355 0.25 18.91 -2.81
CA ILE A 355 -0.47 17.65 -2.56
C ILE A 355 0.33 16.71 -1.66
N LYS A 356 -0.36 16.14 -0.67
CA LYS A 356 0.21 15.14 0.25
C LYS A 356 -0.54 13.82 0.23
N VAL A 357 -1.76 13.80 -0.30
CA VAL A 357 -2.60 12.60 -0.42
C VAL A 357 -3.08 12.48 -1.86
N LEU A 358 -2.95 11.29 -2.43
CA LEU A 358 -3.50 10.93 -3.73
C LEU A 358 -4.50 9.79 -3.58
N ILE A 359 -5.63 9.88 -4.25
CA ILE A 359 -6.64 8.82 -4.31
C ILE A 359 -6.50 8.09 -5.64
N SER A 360 -6.43 6.75 -5.58
CA SER A 360 -6.24 5.87 -6.74
C SER A 360 -7.41 4.91 -6.93
N GLY A 361 -7.61 4.42 -8.14
CA GLY A 361 -8.59 3.39 -8.50
C GLY A 361 -8.08 1.94 -8.38
N GLU A 362 -6.93 1.72 -7.75
CA GLU A 362 -6.34 0.38 -7.57
C GLU A 362 -7.24 -0.56 -6.76
N GLY A 363 -7.20 -1.86 -7.03
CA GLY A 363 -7.97 -2.90 -6.35
C GLY A 363 -9.30 -3.26 -7.02
N SER A 364 -9.75 -2.49 -7.99
CA SER A 364 -11.01 -2.76 -8.70
C SER A 364 -10.94 -4.01 -9.59
N ASP A 365 -9.82 -4.22 -10.26
CA ASP A 365 -9.63 -5.36 -11.18
C ASP A 365 -9.73 -6.71 -10.46
N GLU A 366 -9.16 -6.79 -9.28
CA GLU A 366 -9.13 -7.97 -8.43
C GLU A 366 -10.49 -8.27 -7.81
N LEU A 367 -11.30 -7.24 -7.59
CA LEU A 367 -12.65 -7.41 -7.02
C LEU A 367 -13.68 -7.84 -8.05
N PHE A 368 -13.53 -7.38 -9.28
CA PHE A 368 -14.57 -7.49 -10.32
C PHE A 368 -14.14 -8.28 -11.56
N GLY A 369 -12.96 -8.93 -11.54
CA GLY A 369 -12.46 -9.68 -12.69
C GLY A 369 -12.16 -8.80 -13.89
N GLY A 370 -11.49 -7.67 -13.67
CA GLY A 370 -11.25 -6.66 -14.72
C GLY A 370 -10.12 -6.99 -15.68
N TYR A 371 -9.30 -8.00 -15.45
CA TYR A 371 -8.22 -8.39 -16.36
C TYR A 371 -8.74 -9.19 -17.54
N LEU A 372 -8.20 -8.97 -18.74
CA LEU A 372 -8.68 -9.61 -19.98
C LEU A 372 -8.64 -11.14 -19.94
N TYR A 373 -7.74 -11.74 -19.17
CA TYR A 373 -7.68 -13.21 -19.08
C TYR A 373 -8.90 -13.81 -18.37
N PHE A 374 -9.62 -13.05 -17.52
CA PHE A 374 -10.87 -13.50 -16.91
C PHE A 374 -11.98 -13.81 -17.92
N HIS A 375 -11.88 -13.31 -19.16
CA HIS A 375 -12.77 -13.71 -20.27
C HIS A 375 -12.75 -15.21 -20.56
N LYS A 376 -11.69 -15.90 -20.14
CA LYS A 376 -11.51 -17.35 -20.34
C LYS A 376 -11.78 -18.15 -19.06
N CYS A 377 -12.29 -17.53 -18.01
CA CYS A 377 -12.54 -18.21 -16.75
C CYS A 377 -13.64 -19.29 -16.96
N PRO A 378 -13.39 -20.56 -16.61
CA PRO A 378 -14.25 -21.67 -17.01
C PRO A 378 -15.47 -21.87 -16.10
N SER A 379 -15.43 -21.40 -14.85
CA SER A 379 -16.52 -21.60 -13.89
C SER A 379 -16.60 -20.53 -12.80
N ASP A 380 -17.70 -20.53 -12.05
CA ASP A 380 -17.91 -19.66 -10.89
C ASP A 380 -16.90 -19.94 -9.79
N GLU A 381 -16.55 -21.21 -9.55
CA GLU A 381 -15.59 -21.62 -8.54
C GLU A 381 -14.18 -21.12 -8.88
N GLU A 382 -13.74 -21.33 -10.13
CA GLU A 382 -12.45 -20.83 -10.60
C GLU A 382 -12.37 -19.31 -10.53
N MET A 383 -13.46 -18.61 -10.87
CA MET A 383 -13.55 -17.16 -10.76
C MET A 383 -13.38 -16.72 -9.30
N GLN A 384 -14.06 -17.36 -8.35
CA GLN A 384 -13.97 -17.02 -6.93
C GLN A 384 -12.56 -17.29 -6.37
N LEU A 385 -11.96 -18.40 -6.76
CA LEU A 385 -10.59 -18.76 -6.35
C LEU A 385 -9.57 -17.73 -6.87
N GLU A 386 -9.63 -17.41 -8.15
CA GLU A 386 -8.70 -16.47 -8.80
C GLU A 386 -8.82 -15.04 -8.23
N LEU A 387 -10.06 -14.54 -8.04
CA LEU A 387 -10.27 -13.23 -7.41
C LEU A 387 -9.72 -13.20 -5.98
N THR A 388 -9.90 -14.30 -5.23
CA THR A 388 -9.38 -14.41 -3.87
C THR A 388 -7.86 -14.42 -3.87
N ASP A 389 -7.23 -15.20 -4.75
CA ASP A 389 -5.77 -15.26 -4.85
C ASP A 389 -5.19 -13.89 -5.23
N LYS A 390 -5.75 -13.22 -6.25
CA LYS A 390 -5.31 -11.88 -6.64
C LYS A 390 -5.40 -10.89 -5.49
N LEU A 391 -6.49 -10.89 -4.73
CA LEU A 391 -6.65 -10.02 -3.57
C LEU A 391 -5.59 -10.30 -2.47
N LEU A 392 -5.31 -11.56 -2.18
CA LEU A 392 -4.31 -11.95 -1.19
C LEU A 392 -2.88 -11.63 -1.63
N GLN A 393 -2.62 -11.59 -2.94
CA GLN A 393 -1.30 -11.29 -3.50
C GLN A 393 -1.06 -9.80 -3.76
N LEU A 394 -2.08 -8.93 -3.69
CA LEU A 394 -1.97 -7.50 -4.01
C LEU A 394 -0.82 -6.79 -3.28
N HIS A 395 -0.51 -7.21 -2.07
CA HIS A 395 0.58 -6.64 -1.28
C HIS A 395 1.98 -6.84 -1.89
N LYS A 396 2.12 -7.73 -2.87
CA LYS A 396 3.36 -7.98 -3.61
C LYS A 396 3.45 -7.16 -4.90
N TYR A 397 2.31 -6.72 -5.45
CA TYR A 397 2.19 -6.08 -6.76
C TYR A 397 1.61 -4.66 -6.67
N ASP A 398 0.31 -4.51 -6.85
CA ASP A 398 -0.32 -3.20 -7.02
C ASP A 398 -0.30 -2.34 -5.75
N CYS A 399 -0.56 -2.94 -4.59
CA CYS A 399 -0.40 -2.23 -3.32
C CYS A 399 1.06 -1.83 -3.08
N LEU A 400 2.01 -2.73 -3.36
CA LEU A 400 3.43 -2.44 -3.17
C LEU A 400 3.87 -1.25 -4.02
N ARG A 401 3.59 -1.28 -5.34
CA ARG A 401 4.00 -0.22 -6.27
C ARG A 401 3.35 1.12 -5.95
N SER A 402 2.04 1.11 -5.69
CA SER A 402 1.27 2.32 -5.38
C SER A 402 1.76 2.97 -4.08
N HIS A 403 1.84 2.19 -3.01
CA HIS A 403 2.31 2.64 -1.71
C HIS A 403 3.75 3.16 -1.76
N LYS A 404 4.68 2.40 -2.33
CA LYS A 404 6.11 2.75 -2.31
C LYS A 404 6.45 3.87 -3.28
N SER A 405 5.84 3.93 -4.47
CA SER A 405 6.02 5.06 -5.40
C SER A 405 5.52 6.37 -4.78
N GLY A 406 4.41 6.32 -4.05
CA GLY A 406 3.90 7.47 -3.29
C GLY A 406 4.91 7.93 -2.24
N LEU A 407 5.34 7.03 -1.39
CA LEU A 407 6.20 7.37 -0.25
C LEU A 407 7.65 7.69 -0.63
N ALA A 408 8.16 7.17 -1.74
CA ALA A 408 9.41 7.63 -2.34
C ALA A 408 9.41 9.15 -2.58
N ASN A 409 8.21 9.70 -2.79
CA ASN A 409 7.97 11.11 -3.06
C ASN A 409 7.30 11.86 -1.89
N THR A 410 7.24 11.30 -0.68
CA THR A 410 6.57 11.90 0.48
C THR A 410 5.08 12.23 0.22
N ILE A 411 4.39 11.37 -0.53
CA ILE A 411 2.95 11.46 -0.82
C ILE A 411 2.30 10.14 -0.43
N GLU A 412 1.15 10.24 0.24
CA GLU A 412 0.33 9.09 0.61
C GLU A 412 -0.62 8.73 -0.51
N VAL A 413 -0.68 7.45 -0.91
CA VAL A 413 -1.67 6.96 -1.88
C VAL A 413 -2.72 6.12 -1.15
N ARG A 414 -4.00 6.46 -1.35
CA ARG A 414 -5.17 5.78 -0.79
C ARG A 414 -5.94 5.04 -1.88
N VAL A 415 -6.50 3.89 -1.51
CA VAL A 415 -7.10 2.94 -2.44
C VAL A 415 -8.52 2.55 -2.00
N PRO A 416 -9.55 3.36 -2.30
CA PRO A 416 -10.91 3.16 -1.81
C PRO A 416 -11.53 1.80 -2.17
N PHE A 417 -11.16 1.20 -3.30
CA PHE A 417 -11.65 -0.13 -3.66
C PHE A 417 -11.22 -1.21 -2.67
N LEU A 418 -10.16 -0.98 -1.90
CA LEU A 418 -9.66 -1.90 -0.87
C LEU A 418 -10.16 -1.56 0.55
N ASP A 419 -11.21 -0.71 0.69
CA ASP A 419 -11.91 -0.57 1.95
C ASP A 419 -12.48 -1.93 2.40
N ILE A 420 -12.26 -2.30 3.66
CA ILE A 420 -12.58 -3.64 4.18
C ILE A 420 -14.08 -3.97 4.10
N ASP A 421 -14.97 -2.99 4.33
CA ASP A 421 -16.42 -3.19 4.23
C ASP A 421 -16.83 -3.36 2.77
N PHE A 422 -16.23 -2.57 1.87
CA PHE A 422 -16.48 -2.67 0.44
C PHE A 422 -15.99 -4.01 -0.13
N VAL A 423 -14.76 -4.42 0.19
CA VAL A 423 -14.22 -5.71 -0.23
C VAL A 423 -15.09 -6.86 0.28
N ASN A 424 -15.46 -6.86 1.56
CA ASN A 424 -16.31 -7.91 2.12
C ASN A 424 -17.67 -7.97 1.42
N TYR A 425 -18.26 -6.83 1.07
CA TYR A 425 -19.49 -6.80 0.33
C TYR A 425 -19.33 -7.40 -1.08
N VAL A 426 -18.33 -6.93 -1.84
CA VAL A 426 -18.12 -7.36 -3.23
C VAL A 426 -17.72 -8.84 -3.31
N MET A 427 -16.86 -9.33 -2.42
CA MET A 427 -16.42 -10.74 -2.43
C MET A 427 -17.53 -11.71 -2.02
N ASN A 428 -18.59 -11.25 -1.36
CA ASN A 428 -19.80 -12.00 -1.10
C ASN A 428 -20.86 -11.89 -2.22
N ILE A 429 -20.60 -11.15 -3.31
CA ILE A 429 -21.44 -11.21 -4.52
C ILE A 429 -21.06 -12.46 -5.32
N PRO A 430 -22.03 -13.32 -5.72
CA PRO A 430 -21.75 -14.51 -6.49
C PRO A 430 -20.91 -14.26 -7.75
N PRO A 431 -19.88 -15.07 -8.02
CA PRO A 431 -18.97 -14.87 -9.14
C PRO A 431 -19.66 -14.94 -10.52
N LYS A 432 -20.80 -15.62 -10.64
CA LYS A 432 -21.62 -15.60 -11.87
C LYS A 432 -21.96 -14.19 -12.39
N TYR A 433 -22.00 -13.20 -11.48
CA TYR A 433 -22.23 -11.79 -11.83
C TYR A 433 -20.94 -11.03 -12.20
N LYS A 434 -19.78 -11.65 -12.04
CA LYS A 434 -18.47 -11.10 -12.40
C LYS A 434 -17.90 -11.75 -13.66
N LEU A 435 -18.45 -12.91 -14.07
CA LEU A 435 -18.08 -13.60 -15.30
C LEU A 435 -18.58 -12.83 -16.52
N ILE A 436 -17.75 -12.80 -17.57
CA ILE A 436 -18.13 -12.23 -18.86
C ILE A 436 -18.88 -13.28 -19.66
N ASN A 437 -20.09 -12.93 -20.11
CA ASN A 437 -20.98 -13.79 -20.89
C ASN A 437 -21.94 -12.96 -21.74
N SER A 438 -22.91 -13.60 -22.44
CA SER A 438 -23.85 -12.90 -23.29
C SER A 438 -24.76 -11.89 -22.57
N GLN A 439 -25.00 -12.07 -21.27
CA GLN A 439 -25.79 -11.15 -20.44
C GLN A 439 -24.91 -10.05 -19.83
N GLN A 440 -23.63 -10.28 -19.72
CA GLN A 440 -22.61 -9.40 -19.14
C GLN A 440 -21.43 -9.31 -20.13
N PRO A 441 -21.58 -8.57 -21.23
CA PRO A 441 -20.67 -8.64 -22.38
C PRO A 441 -19.36 -7.87 -22.20
N ILE A 442 -19.17 -7.21 -21.05
CA ILE A 442 -17.99 -6.38 -20.75
C ILE A 442 -17.51 -6.65 -19.33
N GLU A 443 -16.20 -6.54 -19.11
CA GLU A 443 -15.59 -6.68 -17.79
C GLU A 443 -16.18 -5.67 -16.78
N LYS A 444 -16.24 -6.05 -15.50
CA LYS A 444 -16.78 -5.23 -14.40
C LYS A 444 -18.24 -4.80 -14.61
N TYR A 445 -19.03 -5.59 -15.30
CA TYR A 445 -20.41 -5.25 -15.70
C TYR A 445 -21.26 -4.78 -14.52
N ILE A 446 -21.20 -5.48 -13.36
CA ILE A 446 -22.00 -5.10 -12.20
C ILE A 446 -21.59 -3.75 -11.60
N LEU A 447 -20.30 -3.40 -11.66
CA LEU A 447 -19.81 -2.08 -11.23
C LEU A 447 -20.34 -1.00 -12.17
N ARG A 448 -20.23 -1.18 -13.49
CA ARG A 448 -20.77 -0.26 -14.50
C ARG A 448 -22.28 -0.08 -14.31
N LYS A 449 -23.01 -1.18 -14.16
CA LYS A 449 -24.48 -1.16 -13.99
C LYS A 449 -24.93 -0.47 -12.70
N ALA A 450 -24.16 -0.56 -11.62
CA ALA A 450 -24.45 0.14 -10.37
C ALA A 450 -24.42 1.67 -10.52
N PHE A 451 -23.65 2.19 -11.49
CA PHE A 451 -23.49 3.63 -11.75
C PHE A 451 -24.16 4.10 -13.06
N ASP A 452 -24.93 3.25 -13.70
CA ASP A 452 -25.64 3.49 -14.97
C ASP A 452 -26.90 4.34 -14.74
N ASN A 453 -26.72 5.63 -14.46
CA ASN A 453 -27.82 6.58 -14.22
C ASN A 453 -27.50 8.01 -14.66
N ASN A 454 -26.44 8.21 -15.47
CA ASN A 454 -25.98 9.52 -15.96
C ASN A 454 -25.66 10.57 -14.86
N GLU A 455 -25.66 10.19 -13.59
CA GLU A 455 -25.33 11.09 -12.47
C GLU A 455 -23.81 11.19 -12.23
N PHE A 456 -23.07 10.13 -12.59
CA PHE A 456 -21.62 10.00 -12.32
C PHE A 456 -20.79 10.14 -13.60
N LEU A 457 -20.96 9.25 -14.55
CA LEU A 457 -20.19 9.20 -15.78
C LEU A 457 -21.14 9.00 -16.97
N PRO A 458 -20.82 9.56 -18.15
CA PRO A 458 -21.57 9.25 -19.37
C PRO A 458 -21.23 7.84 -19.87
N ASP A 459 -22.11 7.28 -20.71
CA ASP A 459 -21.97 5.93 -21.26
C ASP A 459 -20.64 5.73 -22.02
N SER A 460 -20.15 6.77 -22.70
CA SER A 460 -18.87 6.73 -23.44
C SER A 460 -17.67 6.40 -22.54
N VAL A 461 -17.71 6.77 -21.28
CA VAL A 461 -16.70 6.45 -20.27
C VAL A 461 -17.08 5.19 -19.49
N LEU A 462 -18.36 5.12 -19.05
CA LEU A 462 -18.85 4.05 -18.19
C LEU A 462 -18.77 2.67 -18.89
N TYR A 463 -19.01 2.58 -20.19
CA TYR A 463 -18.99 1.34 -20.97
C TYR A 463 -17.80 1.21 -21.92
N ARG A 464 -16.77 2.05 -21.74
CA ARG A 464 -15.52 1.90 -22.48
C ARG A 464 -14.83 0.60 -22.10
N GLN A 465 -14.36 -0.15 -23.11
CA GLN A 465 -13.60 -1.37 -22.90
C GLN A 465 -12.26 -1.05 -22.23
N LYS A 466 -11.82 -1.93 -21.33
CA LYS A 466 -10.56 -1.78 -20.64
C LYS A 466 -9.37 -1.89 -21.58
N GLU A 467 -8.45 -0.94 -21.48
CA GLU A 467 -7.07 -1.06 -21.94
C GLU A 467 -6.16 -1.36 -20.73
N GLN A 468 -5.10 -2.14 -20.92
CA GLN A 468 -4.12 -2.36 -19.85
C GLN A 468 -3.34 -1.07 -19.61
N PHE A 469 -2.99 -0.79 -18.36
CA PHE A 469 -2.28 0.44 -18.00
C PHE A 469 -0.98 0.63 -18.79
N SER A 470 -0.23 -0.45 -19.06
CA SER A 470 0.99 -0.42 -19.87
C SER A 470 0.74 -0.10 -21.35
N ASP A 471 -0.45 -0.41 -21.87
CA ASP A 471 -0.82 -0.21 -23.27
C ASP A 471 -1.45 1.18 -23.49
N GLY A 472 -2.24 1.65 -22.53
CA GLY A 472 -2.87 2.98 -22.57
C GLY A 472 -1.89 4.16 -22.51
N ILE A 473 -0.76 3.98 -21.82
CA ILE A 473 0.31 4.99 -21.71
C ILE A 473 1.08 5.17 -23.02
N SER A 474 1.05 4.18 -23.89
CA SER A 474 1.83 4.06 -25.14
C SER A 474 0.92 4.19 -26.35
N ASN A 475 1.48 4.49 -27.51
CA ASN A 475 0.84 4.29 -28.81
C ASN A 475 1.58 3.20 -29.59
N SER A 476 1.04 2.77 -30.74
CA SER A 476 1.62 1.71 -31.58
C SER A 476 3.06 2.00 -32.05
N GLU A 477 3.45 3.28 -32.11
CA GLU A 477 4.78 3.72 -32.57
C GLU A 477 5.75 3.97 -31.41
N ASN A 478 5.23 4.14 -30.17
CA ASN A 478 6.01 4.54 -29.00
C ASN A 478 5.67 3.67 -27.79
N ASN A 479 5.94 2.35 -27.90
CA ASN A 479 5.64 1.38 -26.84
C ASN A 479 6.74 1.35 -25.78
N LEU A 480 6.39 1.69 -24.52
CA LEU A 480 7.33 1.70 -23.40
C LEU A 480 7.94 0.31 -23.14
N ILE A 481 7.13 -0.74 -23.25
CA ILE A 481 7.59 -2.12 -22.99
C ILE A 481 8.65 -2.53 -23.99
N ASP A 482 8.43 -2.24 -25.28
CA ASP A 482 9.39 -2.59 -26.33
C ASP A 482 10.69 -1.80 -26.18
N LYS A 483 10.61 -0.53 -25.79
CA LYS A 483 11.79 0.28 -25.48
C LYS A 483 12.58 -0.27 -24.30
N LEU A 484 11.92 -0.72 -23.23
CA LEU A 484 12.57 -1.34 -22.06
C LEU A 484 13.25 -2.65 -22.45
N LYS A 485 12.59 -3.50 -23.26
CA LYS A 485 13.20 -4.73 -23.78
C LYS A 485 14.43 -4.43 -24.63
N ASN A 486 14.33 -3.50 -25.58
CA ASN A 486 15.45 -3.12 -26.43
C ASN A 486 16.63 -2.57 -25.61
N TYR A 487 16.34 -1.73 -24.62
CA TYR A 487 17.36 -1.25 -23.70
C TYR A 487 18.04 -2.41 -22.94
N ALA A 488 17.28 -3.37 -22.47
CA ALA A 488 17.83 -4.55 -21.78
C ALA A 488 18.69 -5.41 -22.73
N GLU A 489 18.32 -5.54 -24.04
CA GLU A 489 19.14 -6.21 -25.05
C GLU A 489 20.51 -5.53 -25.22
N GLU A 490 20.57 -4.21 -25.12
CA GLU A 490 21.82 -3.44 -25.19
C GLU A 490 22.67 -3.56 -23.92
N GLN A 491 22.03 -3.72 -22.75
CA GLN A 491 22.74 -3.76 -21.45
C GLN A 491 23.21 -5.14 -21.04
N ILE A 492 22.55 -6.22 -21.51
CA ILE A 492 22.84 -7.60 -21.15
C ILE A 492 23.32 -8.35 -22.39
N SER A 493 24.56 -8.81 -22.38
CA SER A 493 25.11 -9.59 -23.47
C SER A 493 24.48 -10.99 -23.55
N ASP A 494 24.47 -11.60 -24.75
CA ASP A 494 23.99 -12.97 -24.93
C ASP A 494 24.80 -13.96 -24.08
N ALA A 495 26.10 -13.74 -23.93
CA ALA A 495 26.98 -14.58 -23.12
C ALA A 495 26.58 -14.54 -21.63
N GLU A 496 26.27 -13.35 -21.08
CA GLU A 496 25.75 -13.23 -19.71
C GLU A 496 24.41 -13.94 -19.57
N PHE A 497 23.48 -13.72 -20.51
CA PHE A 497 22.14 -14.30 -20.43
C PHE A 497 22.15 -15.84 -20.57
N ILE A 498 23.02 -16.40 -21.39
CA ILE A 498 23.21 -17.86 -21.50
C ILE A 498 23.67 -18.45 -20.15
N ASN A 499 24.52 -17.73 -19.42
CA ASN A 499 25.07 -18.17 -18.13
C ASN A 499 24.16 -17.79 -16.92
N ARG A 500 22.94 -17.30 -17.13
CA ARG A 500 22.06 -16.80 -16.07
C ARG A 500 21.76 -17.79 -14.96
N GLU A 501 21.65 -19.09 -15.26
CA GLU A 501 21.41 -20.15 -14.26
C GLU A 501 22.57 -20.28 -13.27
N THR A 502 23.79 -20.08 -13.75
CA THR A 502 24.98 -20.10 -12.89
C THR A 502 25.12 -18.79 -12.12
N LEU A 503 24.84 -17.66 -12.77
CA LEU A 503 24.95 -16.32 -12.16
C LEU A 503 23.83 -16.07 -11.13
N TYR A 504 22.63 -16.57 -11.40
CA TYR A 504 21.40 -16.35 -10.60
C TYR A 504 20.68 -17.68 -10.33
N PRO A 505 21.23 -18.54 -9.46
CA PRO A 505 20.65 -19.88 -9.20
C PRO A 505 19.31 -19.82 -8.44
N ILE A 506 19.01 -18.69 -7.78
CA ILE A 506 17.75 -18.44 -7.07
C ILE A 506 16.95 -17.46 -7.90
N ASN A 507 15.70 -17.79 -8.23
CA ASN A 507 14.82 -16.99 -9.09
C ASN A 507 15.53 -16.55 -10.38
N THR A 508 15.95 -17.53 -11.16
CA THR A 508 16.71 -17.33 -12.40
C THR A 508 15.95 -16.44 -13.37
N PRO A 509 16.57 -15.36 -13.89
CA PRO A 509 15.92 -14.46 -14.83
C PRO A 509 15.41 -15.15 -16.10
N ILE A 510 14.16 -14.89 -16.47
CA ILE A 510 13.49 -15.49 -17.64
C ILE A 510 13.70 -14.70 -18.95
N SER A 511 14.19 -13.45 -18.83
CA SER A 511 14.48 -12.56 -19.96
C SER A 511 15.66 -11.64 -19.63
N LYS A 512 16.25 -10.99 -20.62
CA LYS A 512 17.31 -9.99 -20.41
C LYS A 512 16.79 -8.79 -19.61
N GLU A 513 15.54 -8.40 -19.78
CA GLU A 513 14.89 -7.35 -18.98
C GLU A 513 14.81 -7.76 -17.51
N HIS A 514 14.37 -8.98 -17.21
CA HIS A 514 14.34 -9.51 -15.85
C HIS A 514 15.75 -9.53 -15.25
N MET A 515 16.74 -9.95 -16.05
CA MET A 515 18.14 -9.97 -15.61
C MET A 515 18.69 -8.58 -15.32
N LEU A 516 18.34 -7.58 -16.14
CA LEU A 516 18.72 -6.19 -15.90
C LEU A 516 18.15 -5.66 -14.58
N TYR A 517 16.86 -5.88 -14.34
CA TYR A 517 16.21 -5.44 -13.10
C TYR A 517 16.79 -6.16 -11.87
N ARG A 518 17.04 -7.46 -11.99
CA ARG A 518 17.70 -8.25 -10.97
C ARG A 518 19.09 -7.74 -10.65
N LYS A 519 19.91 -7.44 -11.65
CA LYS A 519 21.25 -6.89 -11.49
C LYS A 519 21.23 -5.55 -10.75
N ILE A 520 20.33 -4.63 -11.15
CA ILE A 520 20.14 -3.35 -10.47
C ILE A 520 19.70 -3.56 -9.01
N PHE A 521 18.79 -4.51 -8.76
CA PHE A 521 18.33 -4.82 -7.41
C PHE A 521 19.49 -5.34 -6.53
N GLU A 522 20.28 -6.28 -7.01
CA GLU A 522 21.41 -6.83 -6.26
C GLU A 522 22.49 -5.79 -5.93
N GLU A 523 22.75 -4.87 -6.83
CA GLU A 523 23.66 -3.74 -6.59
C GLU A 523 23.19 -2.86 -5.41
N LYS A 524 21.88 -2.73 -5.21
CA LYS A 524 21.29 -1.90 -4.14
C LYS A 524 21.10 -2.65 -2.82
N PHE A 525 20.79 -3.95 -2.87
CA PHE A 525 20.35 -4.72 -1.70
C PHE A 525 21.32 -5.82 -1.26
N ASN A 526 22.56 -5.80 -1.73
CA ASN A 526 23.54 -6.85 -1.59
C ASN A 526 23.03 -8.20 -2.14
N ASN A 527 23.84 -8.97 -2.77
CA ASN A 527 23.47 -10.27 -3.34
C ASN A 527 23.29 -11.33 -2.22
N ASP A 528 22.27 -11.13 -1.37
CA ASP A 528 21.95 -12.08 -0.31
C ASP A 528 20.76 -12.96 -0.74
N PRO A 529 20.92 -14.30 -0.79
CA PRO A 529 19.87 -15.23 -1.21
C PRO A 529 18.53 -15.04 -0.47
N ASN A 530 18.56 -14.81 0.84
CA ASN A 530 17.33 -14.62 1.61
C ASN A 530 16.60 -13.31 1.27
N THR A 531 17.35 -12.25 0.98
CA THR A 531 16.76 -10.99 0.51
C THR A 531 16.10 -11.18 -0.84
N ILE A 532 16.70 -11.97 -1.71
CA ILE A 532 16.16 -12.30 -3.03
C ILE A 532 14.86 -13.11 -2.89
N GLU A 533 14.85 -14.17 -2.08
CA GLU A 533 13.66 -14.97 -1.82
C GLU A 533 12.53 -14.15 -1.17
N THR A 534 12.86 -13.14 -0.35
CA THR A 534 11.87 -12.28 0.29
C THR A 534 11.04 -11.46 -0.72
N VAL A 535 11.63 -11.11 -1.86
CA VAL A 535 10.97 -10.31 -2.91
C VAL A 535 10.64 -11.14 -4.15
N ASP A 536 10.83 -12.46 -4.08
CA ASP A 536 10.40 -13.39 -5.11
C ASP A 536 8.87 -13.47 -5.14
N HIS A 537 8.30 -13.24 -6.31
CA HIS A 537 6.86 -13.24 -6.55
C HIS A 537 6.42 -14.41 -7.44
N ASN A 538 7.33 -15.33 -7.81
CA ASN A 538 7.03 -16.51 -8.63
C ASN A 538 6.52 -17.70 -7.82
#